data_93ca890cf935a9f7c0c1ac5c6de50f65
#
_entry.id   93ca890cf935a9f7c0c1ac5c6de50f65
#
_cell.length_a   1.000
_cell.length_b   1.000
_cell.length_c   1.000
_cell.angle_alpha   90.00
_cell.angle_beta   90.00
_cell.angle_gamma   90.00
#
_symmetry.space_group_name_H-M   'P 1'
#
loop_
_entity.id
_entity.type
_entity.pdbx_description
1 polymer ?
#
loop_
_entity_poly.entity_id
_entity_poly.type
_entity_poly.pdbx_seq_one_letter_code
_entity_poly.pdbx_strand_id
1 'polypeptide(L)'
;MKKLFKWIAIIFVGFIIIGVIFGDDSSQTVTTDAKVNESPSEQPVVANPSEQTETAVVDVAQEEEAKPEGLSRPQKNAVRSAEQYISMSGFSRNGLIDQLSSEYGNGYEVSDATVAVDSLNVDWNEQAVRTAQQYLDMSGFSCDGLIEQLSSEHGNKYSVSEATYGAQQAGACS
;
A
#
# COMPACT_ATOMS: atom_id res chain seq x y z
N MET A 1 18.27 -16.85 5.08
CA MET A 1 17.46 -16.92 6.31
C MET A 1 17.89 -15.92 7.38
N LYS A 2 19.17 -15.72 7.70
CA LYS A 2 19.57 -14.77 8.77
C LYS A 2 19.43 -13.27 8.45
N LYS A 3 19.28 -12.88 7.19
CA LYS A 3 19.11 -11.47 6.79
C LYS A 3 17.65 -11.02 6.83
N LEU A 4 16.68 -11.92 6.62
CA LEU A 4 15.25 -11.62 6.67
C LEU A 4 14.79 -11.26 8.10
N PHE A 5 15.29 -11.98 9.11
CA PHE A 5 14.95 -11.71 10.51
C PHE A 5 15.45 -10.35 11.03
N LYS A 6 16.53 -9.81 10.47
CA LYS A 6 17.02 -8.48 10.87
C LYS A 6 16.11 -7.33 10.42
N TRP A 7 15.43 -7.48 9.30
CA TRP A 7 14.57 -6.43 8.74
C TRP A 7 13.20 -6.39 9.42
N ILE A 8 12.65 -7.55 9.80
CA ILE A 8 11.41 -7.63 10.57
C ILE A 8 11.59 -6.97 11.94
N ALA A 9 12.74 -7.13 12.59
CA ALA A 9 13.05 -6.48 13.87
C ALA A 9 13.18 -4.94 13.74
N ILE A 10 13.60 -4.41 12.60
CA ILE A 10 13.74 -2.96 12.38
C ILE A 10 12.38 -2.28 12.18
N ILE A 11 11.43 -2.94 11.53
CA ILE A 11 10.06 -2.42 11.38
C ILE A 11 9.35 -2.35 12.73
N PHE A 12 9.55 -3.35 13.61
CA PHE A 12 8.97 -3.36 14.95
C PHE A 12 9.57 -2.28 15.88
N VAL A 13 10.86 -1.99 15.76
CA VAL A 13 11.52 -0.94 16.57
C VAL A 13 11.14 0.46 16.12
N GLY A 14 10.86 0.66 14.80
CA GLY A 14 10.38 1.94 14.26
C GLY A 14 9.02 2.37 14.82
N PHE A 15 8.13 1.43 15.09
CA PHE A 15 6.78 1.72 15.63
C PHE A 15 6.79 2.10 17.13
N ILE A 16 7.77 1.65 17.91
CA ILE A 16 7.85 1.94 19.34
C ILE A 16 8.42 3.35 19.59
N ILE A 17 9.22 3.90 18.69
CA ILE A 17 9.87 5.22 18.90
C ILE A 17 8.93 6.40 18.58
N ILE A 18 7.89 6.22 17.76
CA ILE A 18 6.94 7.29 17.43
C ILE A 18 5.93 7.54 18.58
N GLY A 19 5.72 6.57 19.47
CA GLY A 19 4.79 6.70 20.59
C GLY A 19 5.30 7.51 21.79
N VAL A 20 6.57 7.92 21.83
CA VAL A 20 7.18 8.57 23.01
C VAL A 20 7.39 10.10 22.83
N ILE A 21 7.12 10.67 21.65
CA ILE A 21 7.42 12.08 21.37
C ILE A 21 6.19 13.00 21.47
N PHE A 22 4.97 12.47 21.71
CA PHE A 22 3.77 13.27 21.90
C PHE A 22 3.22 13.14 23.32
N GLY A 23 3.95 13.71 24.27
CA GLY A 23 3.51 13.93 25.63
C GLY A 23 4.03 15.26 26.12
N ASP A 24 3.12 16.24 26.14
CA ASP A 24 3.07 17.43 27.01
C ASP A 24 4.15 18.51 26.84
N ASP A 25 3.79 19.71 26.54
CA ASP A 25 3.62 20.82 27.48
C ASP A 25 3.04 22.08 26.84
N SER A 26 2.26 22.75 27.66
CA SER A 26 1.45 23.93 27.46
C SER A 26 2.26 25.23 27.23
N SER A 27 1.63 26.13 26.48
CA SER A 27 1.66 27.59 26.62
C SER A 27 2.98 28.35 26.34
N GLN A 28 2.96 29.18 25.33
CA GLN A 28 2.93 30.65 25.52
C GLN A 28 2.81 31.39 24.19
N THR A 29 1.82 32.28 24.18
CA THR A 29 1.65 33.45 23.34
C THR A 29 2.93 34.34 23.31
N VAL A 30 3.20 34.97 22.16
CA VAL A 30 3.43 36.42 21.98
C VAL A 30 3.74 36.73 20.50
N THR A 31 2.82 37.41 19.89
CA THR A 31 2.78 38.62 19.01
C THR A 31 3.97 39.01 18.14
N THR A 32 3.56 39.40 16.89
CA THR A 32 3.99 40.51 16.01
C THR A 32 5.40 40.40 15.39
N ASP A 33 5.60 40.65 14.09
CA ASP A 33 5.15 41.71 13.22
C ASP A 33 5.46 41.41 11.74
N ALA A 34 4.71 42.03 10.89
CA ALA A 34 4.74 42.07 9.46
C ALA A 34 6.06 42.54 8.85
N LYS A 35 6.40 42.04 7.66
CA LYS A 35 6.74 42.95 6.55
C LYS A 35 6.64 42.28 5.19
N VAL A 36 5.72 42.79 4.43
CA VAL A 36 5.55 42.81 2.98
C VAL A 36 6.84 43.21 2.28
N ASN A 37 7.23 42.58 1.20
CA ASN A 37 7.67 43.30 0.00
C ASN A 37 7.54 42.44 -1.27
N GLU A 38 6.78 42.97 -2.13
CA GLU A 38 6.48 42.94 -3.54
C GLU A 38 7.54 42.39 -4.49
N SER A 39 7.00 41.72 -5.50
CA SER A 39 7.35 41.50 -6.91
C SER A 39 7.92 42.78 -7.61
N PRO A 40 8.44 42.79 -8.84
CA PRO A 40 7.98 42.07 -10.03
C PRO A 40 9.02 41.71 -11.12
N SER A 41 8.54 40.99 -12.17
CA SER A 41 8.80 41.15 -13.60
C SER A 41 10.21 40.80 -14.13
N GLU A 42 10.43 40.14 -15.21
CA GLU A 42 9.99 40.28 -16.61
C GLU A 42 10.50 39.08 -17.43
N GLN A 43 9.67 38.61 -18.38
CA GLN A 43 10.11 37.86 -19.57
C GLN A 43 10.78 38.85 -20.58
N PRO A 44 11.56 38.35 -21.55
CA PRO A 44 11.04 38.30 -22.88
C PRO A 44 11.39 37.05 -23.72
N VAL A 45 10.42 36.73 -24.53
CA VAL A 45 10.31 35.96 -25.76
C VAL A 45 11.43 36.30 -26.76
N VAL A 46 11.93 35.30 -27.55
CA VAL A 46 12.17 35.41 -29.03
C VAL A 46 12.35 33.98 -29.62
N ALA A 47 11.40 33.58 -30.42
CA ALA A 47 11.42 33.17 -31.83
C ALA A 47 12.23 31.96 -32.32
N ASN A 48 11.47 31.08 -32.90
CA ASN A 48 11.75 30.04 -33.88
C ASN A 48 12.36 30.56 -35.18
N PRO A 49 13.03 29.77 -36.06
CA PRO A 49 12.28 28.99 -37.06
C PRO A 49 12.87 27.63 -37.42
N SER A 50 11.92 26.77 -37.77
CA SER A 50 11.87 25.77 -38.87
C SER A 50 13.15 25.17 -39.47
N GLU A 51 13.24 23.84 -39.48
CA GLU A 51 13.42 23.13 -40.76
C GLU A 51 12.86 21.69 -40.72
N GLN A 52 12.09 21.38 -41.73
CA GLN A 52 11.47 20.09 -42.05
C GLN A 52 12.52 19.11 -42.54
N THR A 53 12.39 17.85 -42.17
CA THR A 53 12.70 16.71 -43.03
C THR A 53 11.91 15.52 -42.53
N GLU A 54 10.82 15.22 -43.11
CA GLU A 54 10.47 14.12 -44.03
C GLU A 54 10.57 12.71 -43.44
N THR A 55 9.39 12.19 -43.19
CA THR A 55 8.85 10.82 -43.35
C THR A 55 9.78 9.62 -43.20
N ALA A 56 9.51 8.84 -42.14
CA ALA A 56 9.41 7.40 -42.27
C ALA A 56 8.20 6.93 -41.43
N VAL A 57 7.11 6.70 -42.10
CA VAL A 57 6.01 5.89 -41.60
C VAL A 57 6.53 4.47 -41.41
N VAL A 58 6.94 4.15 -40.21
CA VAL A 58 7.06 2.76 -39.81
C VAL A 58 5.67 2.34 -39.40
N ASP A 59 5.05 1.59 -40.30
CA ASP A 59 3.87 0.77 -40.03
C ASP A 59 4.20 -0.16 -38.89
N VAL A 60 3.91 0.28 -37.66
CA VAL A 60 3.89 -0.59 -36.48
C VAL A 60 2.62 -1.39 -36.61
N ALA A 61 2.72 -2.51 -37.33
CA ALA A 61 1.76 -3.59 -37.17
C ALA A 61 1.56 -3.78 -35.69
N GLN A 62 0.40 -3.44 -35.16
CA GLN A 62 -0.10 -3.89 -33.91
C GLN A 62 -0.10 -5.42 -33.99
N GLU A 63 0.98 -6.01 -33.52
CA GLU A 63 1.03 -7.41 -33.16
C GLU A 63 0.02 -7.53 -32.02
N GLU A 64 -1.18 -7.98 -32.37
CA GLU A 64 -2.21 -8.41 -31.46
C GLU A 64 -1.57 -9.57 -30.68
N GLU A 65 -0.91 -9.23 -29.56
CA GLU A 65 -0.34 -10.22 -28.65
C GLU A 65 -1.47 -11.13 -28.24
N ALA A 66 -1.48 -12.33 -28.81
CA ALA A 66 -2.35 -13.42 -28.44
C ALA A 66 -2.21 -13.58 -26.90
N LYS A 67 -3.31 -13.27 -26.18
CA LYS A 67 -3.40 -13.40 -24.74
C LYS A 67 -2.86 -14.77 -24.34
N PRO A 68 -1.74 -14.85 -23.61
CA PRO A 68 -1.16 -16.13 -23.25
C PRO A 68 -2.18 -16.91 -22.41
N GLU A 69 -2.50 -18.12 -22.82
CA GLU A 69 -3.32 -19.02 -22.03
C GLU A 69 -2.53 -19.41 -20.77
N GLY A 70 -2.82 -18.70 -19.65
CA GLY A 70 -2.21 -18.95 -18.35
C GLY A 70 -1.36 -17.78 -17.82
N LEU A 71 -0.93 -17.90 -16.58
CA LEU A 71 -0.14 -16.89 -15.91
C LEU A 71 1.28 -16.79 -16.49
N SER A 72 1.79 -15.57 -16.66
CA SER A 72 3.18 -15.29 -17.01
C SER A 72 4.14 -15.75 -15.91
N ARG A 73 5.46 -15.75 -16.18
CA ARG A 73 6.47 -16.10 -15.17
C ARG A 73 6.45 -15.15 -13.98
N PRO A 74 6.42 -13.80 -14.14
CA PRO A 74 6.28 -12.88 -13.01
C PRO A 74 5.03 -13.16 -12.19
N GLN A 75 3.88 -13.36 -12.83
CA GLN A 75 2.62 -13.68 -12.15
C GLN A 75 2.69 -14.97 -11.35
N LYS A 76 3.28 -16.04 -11.90
CA LYS A 76 3.49 -17.31 -11.17
C LYS A 76 4.42 -17.13 -9.96
N ASN A 77 5.42 -16.26 -10.06
CA ASN A 77 6.29 -15.95 -8.93
C ASN A 77 5.54 -15.14 -7.88
N ALA A 78 4.72 -14.15 -8.31
CA ALA A 78 3.88 -13.36 -7.42
C ALA A 78 2.85 -14.23 -6.69
N VAL A 79 2.22 -15.22 -7.35
CA VAL A 79 1.32 -16.21 -6.72
C VAL A 79 2.02 -16.92 -5.57
N ARG A 80 3.23 -17.47 -5.81
CA ARG A 80 3.98 -18.17 -4.75
C ARG A 80 4.33 -17.25 -3.57
N SER A 81 4.68 -15.99 -3.84
CA SER A 81 4.94 -15.02 -2.79
C SER A 81 3.66 -14.69 -2.02
N ALA A 82 2.53 -14.51 -2.70
CA ALA A 82 1.23 -14.27 -2.10
C ALA A 82 0.81 -15.43 -1.17
N GLU A 83 0.93 -16.67 -1.62
CA GLU A 83 0.65 -17.87 -0.82
C GLU A 83 1.51 -17.92 0.45
N GLN A 84 2.80 -17.54 0.35
CA GLN A 84 3.67 -17.46 1.52
C GLN A 84 3.19 -16.41 2.53
N TYR A 85 2.80 -15.21 2.09
CA TYR A 85 2.29 -14.16 2.96
C TYR A 85 1.00 -14.60 3.68
N ILE A 86 0.04 -15.14 2.94
CA ILE A 86 -1.23 -15.62 3.50
C ILE A 86 -0.99 -16.76 4.48
N SER A 87 0.00 -17.63 4.26
CA SER A 87 0.31 -18.71 5.19
C SER A 87 0.82 -18.21 6.55
N MET A 88 1.49 -17.06 6.57
CA MET A 88 2.09 -16.48 7.77
C MET A 88 1.15 -15.56 8.54
N SER A 89 0.34 -14.77 7.84
CA SER A 89 -0.51 -13.73 8.45
C SER A 89 -1.79 -13.53 7.66
N GLY A 90 -2.80 -12.89 8.27
CA GLY A 90 -3.96 -12.42 7.56
C GLY A 90 -3.63 -11.20 6.70
N PHE A 91 -4.20 -11.14 5.51
CA PHE A 91 -4.08 -10.02 4.57
C PHE A 91 -5.43 -9.71 3.95
N SER A 92 -5.69 -8.41 3.71
CA SER A 92 -6.72 -8.03 2.75
C SER A 92 -6.22 -8.23 1.33
N ARG A 93 -7.14 -8.29 0.37
CA ARG A 93 -6.78 -8.31 -1.06
C ARG A 93 -5.87 -7.13 -1.43
N ASN A 94 -6.26 -5.91 -1.05
CA ASN A 94 -5.50 -4.71 -1.37
C ASN A 94 -4.15 -4.65 -0.64
N GLY A 95 -4.13 -5.01 0.65
CA GLY A 95 -2.89 -5.07 1.42
C GLY A 95 -1.90 -6.09 0.86
N LEU A 96 -2.37 -7.21 0.32
CA LEU A 96 -1.52 -8.22 -0.31
C LEU A 96 -0.97 -7.74 -1.66
N ILE A 97 -1.78 -7.05 -2.48
CA ILE A 97 -1.31 -6.43 -3.72
C ILE A 97 -0.21 -5.40 -3.42
N ASP A 98 -0.44 -4.53 -2.43
CA ASP A 98 0.56 -3.53 -2.03
C ASP A 98 1.85 -4.19 -1.51
N GLN A 99 1.73 -5.25 -0.70
CA GLN A 99 2.89 -5.98 -0.19
C GLN A 99 3.72 -6.59 -1.31
N LEU A 100 3.06 -7.11 -2.34
CA LEU A 100 3.75 -7.71 -3.49
C LEU A 100 4.38 -6.66 -4.40
N SER A 101 3.73 -5.50 -4.59
CA SER A 101 4.17 -4.47 -5.53
C SER A 101 5.08 -3.41 -4.92
N SER A 102 5.09 -3.26 -3.61
CA SER A 102 5.92 -2.28 -2.91
C SER A 102 7.42 -2.51 -3.17
N GLU A 103 8.18 -1.41 -3.32
CA GLU A 103 9.64 -1.43 -3.35
C GLU A 103 10.26 -2.04 -2.08
N TYR A 104 9.57 -1.92 -0.95
CA TYR A 104 9.97 -2.52 0.33
C TYR A 104 9.48 -3.97 0.50
N GLY A 105 8.62 -4.43 -0.41
CA GLY A 105 8.10 -5.80 -0.48
C GLY A 105 8.83 -6.63 -1.52
N ASN A 106 8.09 -7.14 -2.51
CA ASN A 106 8.65 -7.99 -3.55
C ASN A 106 8.98 -7.23 -4.85
N GLY A 107 8.47 -6.01 -5.03
CA GLY A 107 8.73 -5.17 -6.19
C GLY A 107 8.15 -5.71 -7.51
N TYR A 108 7.06 -6.49 -7.45
CA TYR A 108 6.34 -6.90 -8.66
C TYR A 108 5.62 -5.70 -9.26
N GLU A 109 5.43 -5.71 -10.58
CA GLU A 109 4.50 -4.78 -11.22
C GLU A 109 3.10 -4.93 -10.61
N VAL A 110 2.40 -3.80 -10.37
CA VAL A 110 1.06 -3.80 -9.77
C VAL A 110 0.09 -4.70 -10.53
N SER A 111 0.18 -4.70 -11.86
CA SER A 111 -0.63 -5.56 -12.74
C SER A 111 -0.38 -7.06 -12.49
N ASP A 112 0.88 -7.47 -12.33
CA ASP A 112 1.25 -8.86 -12.05
C ASP A 112 0.83 -9.27 -10.64
N ALA A 113 1.03 -8.39 -9.66
CA ALA A 113 0.58 -8.58 -8.28
C ALA A 113 -0.96 -8.75 -8.21
N THR A 114 -1.70 -7.89 -8.93
CA THR A 114 -3.17 -7.96 -8.99
C THR A 114 -3.64 -9.27 -9.58
N VAL A 115 -3.10 -9.66 -10.75
CA VAL A 115 -3.45 -10.93 -11.40
C VAL A 115 -3.12 -12.12 -10.49
N ALA A 116 -1.98 -12.06 -9.80
CA ALA A 116 -1.57 -13.11 -8.88
C ALA A 116 -2.56 -13.25 -7.71
N VAL A 117 -2.89 -12.15 -7.04
CA VAL A 117 -3.81 -12.15 -5.89
C VAL A 117 -5.21 -12.57 -6.30
N ASP A 118 -5.70 -12.11 -7.46
CA ASP A 118 -7.02 -12.48 -7.98
C ASP A 118 -7.11 -13.95 -8.46
N SER A 119 -5.97 -14.56 -8.76
CA SER A 119 -5.92 -15.99 -9.09
C SER A 119 -5.97 -16.90 -7.88
N LEU A 120 -5.78 -16.37 -6.66
CA LEU A 120 -5.90 -17.12 -5.42
C LEU A 120 -7.38 -17.34 -5.10
N ASN A 121 -7.72 -18.53 -4.68
CA ASN A 121 -9.07 -18.84 -4.17
C ASN A 121 -9.11 -18.57 -2.65
N VAL A 122 -9.08 -17.30 -2.25
CA VAL A 122 -9.01 -16.87 -0.85
C VAL A 122 -10.35 -16.33 -0.39
N ASP A 123 -10.79 -16.75 0.78
CA ASP A 123 -11.89 -16.09 1.50
C ASP A 123 -11.33 -14.88 2.29
N TRP A 124 -11.59 -13.68 1.78
CA TRP A 124 -11.12 -12.44 2.40
C TRP A 124 -11.79 -12.14 3.73
N ASN A 125 -13.00 -12.66 3.97
CA ASN A 125 -13.65 -12.58 5.28
C ASN A 125 -12.89 -13.42 6.31
N GLU A 126 -12.48 -14.64 5.98
CA GLU A 126 -11.63 -15.44 6.87
C GLU A 126 -10.29 -14.78 7.14
N GLN A 127 -9.69 -14.13 6.14
CA GLN A 127 -8.47 -13.36 6.33
C GLN A 127 -8.68 -12.17 7.28
N ALA A 128 -9.83 -11.49 7.20
CA ALA A 128 -10.18 -10.41 8.11
C ALA A 128 -10.34 -10.90 9.55
N VAL A 129 -10.99 -12.05 9.75
CA VAL A 129 -11.10 -12.71 11.09
C VAL A 129 -9.71 -13.00 11.66
N ARG A 130 -8.85 -13.61 10.84
CA ARG A 130 -7.48 -13.95 11.25
C ARG A 130 -6.67 -12.72 11.64
N THR A 131 -6.78 -11.64 10.86
CA THR A 131 -6.10 -10.37 11.17
C THR A 131 -6.68 -9.75 12.44
N ALA A 132 -7.99 -9.75 12.61
CA ALA A 132 -8.65 -9.26 13.80
C ALA A 132 -8.18 -9.99 15.07
N GLN A 133 -8.10 -11.31 15.02
CA GLN A 133 -7.57 -12.13 16.13
C GLN A 133 -6.12 -11.76 16.47
N GLN A 134 -5.27 -11.60 15.47
CA GLN A 134 -3.87 -11.18 15.68
C GLN A 134 -3.78 -9.83 16.41
N TYR A 135 -4.64 -8.86 16.08
CA TYR A 135 -4.70 -7.59 16.79
C TYR A 135 -5.17 -7.74 18.23
N LEU A 136 -6.21 -8.53 18.48
CA LEU A 136 -6.74 -8.77 19.81
C LEU A 136 -5.75 -9.52 20.72
N ASP A 137 -4.95 -10.43 20.15
CA ASP A 137 -3.88 -11.13 20.88
C ASP A 137 -2.74 -10.20 21.30
N MET A 138 -2.51 -9.12 20.53
CA MET A 138 -1.45 -8.15 20.84
C MET A 138 -1.93 -7.02 21.76
N SER A 139 -3.17 -6.59 21.61
CA SER A 139 -3.71 -5.44 22.34
C SER A 139 -5.23 -5.47 22.39
N GLY A 140 -5.82 -4.78 23.39
CA GLY A 140 -7.27 -4.59 23.46
C GLY A 140 -7.74 -3.56 22.43
N PHE A 141 -8.81 -3.90 21.71
CA PHE A 141 -9.49 -3.01 20.78
C PHE A 141 -10.99 -2.95 21.11
N SER A 142 -11.59 -1.77 20.94
CA SER A 142 -13.05 -1.66 20.84
C SER A 142 -13.52 -2.17 19.48
N CYS A 143 -14.79 -2.52 19.35
CA CYS A 143 -15.37 -2.95 18.08
C CYS A 143 -15.08 -1.94 16.96
N ASP A 144 -15.45 -0.68 17.16
CA ASP A 144 -15.27 0.37 16.14
C ASP A 144 -13.78 0.63 15.85
N GLY A 145 -12.93 0.64 16.88
CA GLY A 145 -11.49 0.85 16.72
C GLY A 145 -10.83 -0.28 15.92
N LEU A 146 -11.26 -1.52 16.08
CA LEU A 146 -10.76 -2.64 15.30
C LEU A 146 -11.25 -2.58 13.85
N ILE A 147 -12.53 -2.25 13.63
CA ILE A 147 -13.08 -2.05 12.29
C ILE A 147 -12.31 -0.95 11.54
N GLU A 148 -12.04 0.18 12.20
CA GLU A 148 -11.27 1.27 11.63
C GLU A 148 -9.82 0.83 11.30
N GLN A 149 -9.15 0.14 12.21
CA GLN A 149 -7.79 -0.37 12.00
C GLN A 149 -7.73 -1.34 10.81
N LEU A 150 -8.71 -2.23 10.68
CA LEU A 150 -8.75 -3.20 9.60
C LEU A 150 -9.08 -2.54 8.25
N SER A 151 -9.96 -1.54 8.22
CA SER A 151 -10.44 -0.92 6.97
C SER A 151 -9.64 0.30 6.52
N SER A 152 -8.82 0.89 7.38
CA SER A 152 -8.03 2.07 7.07
C SER A 152 -7.06 1.84 5.91
N GLU A 153 -6.90 2.87 5.04
CA GLU A 153 -5.89 2.91 3.98
C GLU A 153 -4.45 2.84 4.51
N HIS A 154 -4.24 3.28 5.76
CA HIS A 154 -2.96 3.19 6.46
C HIS A 154 -2.85 1.95 7.34
N GLY A 155 -3.93 1.18 7.45
CA GLY A 155 -3.99 -0.08 8.17
C GLY A 155 -3.94 -1.29 7.24
N ASN A 156 -4.92 -2.18 7.38
CA ASN A 156 -4.93 -3.44 6.63
C ASN A 156 -5.70 -3.39 5.30
N LYS A 157 -6.39 -2.29 4.99
CA LYS A 157 -7.09 -2.04 3.72
C LYS A 157 -8.16 -3.08 3.35
N TYR A 158 -8.79 -3.69 4.36
CA TYR A 158 -10.00 -4.48 4.14
C TYR A 158 -11.16 -3.58 3.71
N SER A 159 -12.13 -4.08 2.99
CA SER A 159 -13.40 -3.38 2.86
C SER A 159 -14.06 -3.24 4.24
N VAL A 160 -14.89 -2.21 4.41
CA VAL A 160 -15.61 -2.01 5.69
C VAL A 160 -16.45 -3.25 6.05
N SER A 161 -17.03 -3.93 5.06
CA SER A 161 -17.81 -5.16 5.26
C SER A 161 -16.94 -6.32 5.78
N GLU A 162 -15.77 -6.55 5.18
CA GLU A 162 -14.82 -7.56 5.65
C GLU A 162 -14.27 -7.24 7.04
N ALA A 163 -13.91 -5.96 7.28
CA ALA A 163 -13.43 -5.48 8.56
C ALA A 163 -14.49 -5.68 9.67
N THR A 164 -15.75 -5.33 9.38
CA THR A 164 -16.87 -5.54 10.30
C THR A 164 -17.06 -7.03 10.61
N TYR A 165 -17.09 -7.84 9.57
CA TYR A 165 -17.19 -9.29 9.72
C TYR A 165 -16.04 -9.85 10.56
N GLY A 166 -14.80 -9.44 10.24
CA GLY A 166 -13.60 -9.86 10.97
C GLY A 166 -13.66 -9.50 12.46
N ALA A 167 -14.01 -8.25 12.79
CA ALA A 167 -14.10 -7.77 14.16
C ALA A 167 -15.20 -8.49 14.96
N GLN A 168 -16.35 -8.75 14.33
CA GLN A 168 -17.46 -9.50 14.95
C GLN A 168 -17.07 -10.96 15.22
N GLN A 169 -16.54 -11.66 14.23
CA GLN A 169 -16.19 -13.07 14.38
C GLN A 169 -15.00 -13.28 15.32
N ALA A 170 -14.10 -12.31 15.43
CA ALA A 170 -13.00 -12.34 16.38
C ALA A 170 -13.43 -12.00 17.83
N GLY A 171 -14.68 -11.56 18.04
CA GLY A 171 -15.24 -11.30 19.38
C GLY A 171 -14.99 -9.88 19.92
N ALA A 172 -14.54 -8.93 19.09
CA ALA A 172 -14.39 -7.53 19.50
C ALA A 172 -15.75 -6.82 19.64
N CYS A 173 -16.76 -7.31 18.93
CA CYS A 173 -18.11 -6.75 18.89
C CYS A 173 -19.06 -7.74 19.57
N SER A 174 -19.33 -7.57 20.84
CA SER A 174 -20.31 -8.35 21.63
C SER A 174 -21.61 -7.58 21.80
#